data_e6121895c9925e2c09cd975b8ce8abfa
#
_entry.id   e6121895c9925e2c09cd975b8ce8abfa
#
_cell.length_a   1.000
_cell.length_b   1.000
_cell.length_c   1.000
_cell.angle_alpha   90.00
_cell.angle_beta   90.00
_cell.angle_gamma   90.00
#
_symmetry.space_group_name_H-M   'P 1'
#
loop_
_entity.id
_entity.type
_entity.pdbx_description
1 polymer ?
#
loop_
_entity_poly.entity_id
_entity_poly.type
_entity_poly.pdbx_seq_one_letter_code
_entity_poly.pdbx_strand_id
1 'polypeptide(L)'
;MSSAPSTPPSRSAHDLGRSPERSAAARPPRARTRLSRLAPRVALLALLAAGTTGCTSNAFTRLGWPEPVTRQGQVALTLWQGSWIAAWIVGAVVWGMIIWAIIFHRKKRGSPPAPAQVRYNLPIEMLYTVVPFIMVGVLFFFTARDENYIDSLSAKPNVTVTVVGYQWSWQFQYLGYKVPGSPTGVVTMNGEPWSPQTGNSQLPLLVIPDHETVRFNLVSTDVIHSFWIVPFEFKRDVVPGHPNHFEVYPTKTTGVLIGHCTELCGLYHSRMLFKVRIVTPAQFNVWIHAQQAAQQKAGSAQ
;
A
#
# COMPACT_ATOMS: atom_id res chain seq x y z
N MET A 1 -9.51 25.74 89.25
CA MET A 1 -10.88 25.80 89.79
C MET A 1 -11.66 24.79 88.97
N SER A 2 -11.86 23.61 89.48
CA SER A 2 -13.08 23.13 90.14
C SER A 2 -14.13 22.85 89.05
N SER A 3 -14.74 21.74 88.88
CA SER A 3 -14.92 20.52 89.72
C SER A 3 -15.66 19.49 88.84
N ALA A 4 -15.33 18.24 88.97
CA ALA A 4 -16.25 17.12 88.65
C ALA A 4 -17.39 17.08 89.72
N PRO A 5 -18.31 16.08 89.84
CA PRO A 5 -18.63 14.88 89.02
C PRO A 5 -20.16 14.61 88.93
N SER A 6 -20.67 13.51 88.38
CA SER A 6 -21.48 12.52 89.05
C SER A 6 -22.17 11.51 88.11
N THR A 7 -22.03 10.28 88.45
CA THR A 7 -22.75 9.06 88.01
C THR A 7 -24.02 8.80 88.82
N PRO A 8 -24.77 7.66 88.68
CA PRO A 8 -25.81 7.18 87.76
C PRO A 8 -27.16 7.03 88.48
N PRO A 9 -28.20 6.28 88.12
CA PRO A 9 -28.30 4.82 88.06
C PRO A 9 -29.33 4.15 87.12
N SER A 10 -29.08 2.92 86.83
CA SER A 10 -29.82 1.66 87.03
C SER A 10 -31.17 1.36 86.34
N ARG A 11 -31.17 0.18 85.72
CA ARG A 11 -32.16 -0.93 85.66
C ARG A 11 -33.52 -0.68 84.99
N SER A 12 -33.88 -1.54 83.97
CA SER A 12 -34.58 -2.79 84.31
C SER A 12 -34.86 -3.59 82.97
N ALA A 13 -34.88 -4.88 83.15
CA ALA A 13 -35.14 -5.91 82.18
C ALA A 13 -36.62 -5.94 81.74
N HIS A 14 -36.82 -6.47 80.50
CA HIS A 14 -37.86 -7.43 80.13
C HIS A 14 -37.56 -7.88 78.66
N ASP A 15 -37.13 -8.96 78.50
CA ASP A 15 -37.55 -10.32 78.09
C ASP A 15 -38.55 -10.37 76.90
N LEU A 16 -38.30 -11.37 76.04
CA LEU A 16 -39.17 -12.00 75.06
C LEU A 16 -39.12 -11.49 73.61
N GLY A 17 -38.59 -12.40 72.78
CA GLY A 17 -38.83 -12.37 71.36
C GLY A 17 -37.82 -13.16 70.57
N ARG A 18 -37.69 -14.49 70.78
CA ARG A 18 -37.05 -15.41 69.80
C ARG A 18 -37.76 -15.32 68.45
N SER A 19 -37.08 -14.84 67.47
CA SER A 19 -37.47 -15.09 66.07
C SER A 19 -36.49 -16.05 65.42
N PRO A 20 -36.94 -16.97 64.59
CA PRO A 20 -36.14 -18.09 64.13
C PRO A 20 -35.05 -17.68 63.15
N GLU A 21 -33.87 -18.27 63.36
CA GLU A 21 -32.74 -18.21 62.45
C GLU A 21 -33.18 -18.64 61.04
N ARG A 22 -33.16 -17.71 60.08
CA ARG A 22 -33.22 -18.07 58.68
C ARG A 22 -31.86 -18.64 58.34
N SER A 23 -31.82 -19.98 58.24
CA SER A 23 -30.73 -20.73 57.65
C SER A 23 -30.35 -20.10 56.31
N ALA A 24 -29.16 -19.44 56.24
CA ALA A 24 -28.57 -19.01 54.99
C ALA A 24 -28.19 -20.25 54.17
N ALA A 25 -29.08 -20.65 53.31
CA ALA A 25 -28.74 -21.68 52.31
C ALA A 25 -27.52 -21.25 51.51
N ALA A 26 -26.39 -21.90 51.75
CA ALA A 26 -25.17 -21.71 51.01
C ALA A 26 -25.45 -21.99 49.53
N ARG A 27 -25.35 -20.95 48.67
CA ARG A 27 -25.42 -21.11 47.23
C ARG A 27 -24.29 -22.03 46.77
N PRO A 28 -24.57 -23.11 46.04
CA PRO A 28 -23.53 -23.99 45.55
C PRO A 28 -22.58 -23.19 44.66
N PRO A 29 -21.27 -23.49 44.68
CA PRO A 29 -20.31 -22.84 43.82
C PRO A 29 -20.71 -23.12 42.36
N ARG A 30 -21.01 -22.07 41.60
CA ARG A 30 -21.24 -22.19 40.14
C ARG A 30 -19.99 -22.77 39.52
N ALA A 31 -20.02 -24.07 39.24
CA ALA A 31 -18.99 -24.75 38.42
C ALA A 31 -18.93 -24.01 37.05
N ARG A 32 -17.99 -23.10 36.93
CA ARG A 32 -17.65 -22.53 35.59
C ARG A 32 -17.18 -23.71 34.76
N THR A 33 -18.07 -24.23 33.95
CA THR A 33 -17.81 -25.34 33.03
C THR A 33 -16.59 -24.98 32.16
N ARG A 34 -15.75 -25.94 31.86
CA ARG A 34 -14.55 -25.77 30.97
C ARG A 34 -14.94 -25.11 29.65
N LEU A 35 -16.19 -25.26 29.18
CA LEU A 35 -16.75 -24.61 28.00
C LEU A 35 -16.71 -23.06 28.10
N SER A 36 -16.97 -22.46 29.26
CA SER A 36 -16.97 -20.99 29.43
C SER A 36 -15.57 -20.37 29.31
N ARG A 37 -14.52 -21.17 29.48
CA ARG A 37 -13.13 -20.74 29.28
C ARG A 37 -12.63 -20.95 27.85
N LEU A 38 -13.27 -21.83 27.10
CA LEU A 38 -12.98 -22.09 25.68
C LEU A 38 -13.68 -21.09 24.76
N ALA A 39 -14.87 -20.61 25.13
CA ALA A 39 -15.65 -19.68 24.32
C ALA A 39 -14.88 -18.43 23.84
N PRO A 40 -14.14 -17.69 24.70
CA PRO A 40 -13.39 -16.52 24.24
C PRO A 40 -12.20 -16.89 23.33
N ARG A 41 -11.60 -18.07 23.51
CA ARG A 41 -10.51 -18.54 22.66
C ARG A 41 -11.00 -18.97 21.29
N VAL A 42 -12.15 -19.65 21.25
CA VAL A 42 -12.82 -20.04 19.99
C VAL A 42 -13.32 -18.80 19.25
N ALA A 43 -13.91 -17.82 19.98
CA ALA A 43 -14.32 -16.54 19.39
C ALA A 43 -13.12 -15.74 18.80
N LEU A 44 -11.98 -15.73 19.50
CA LEU A 44 -10.77 -15.08 19.00
C LEU A 44 -10.21 -15.79 17.75
N LEU A 45 -10.19 -17.12 17.75
CA LEU A 45 -9.78 -17.92 16.60
C LEU A 45 -10.75 -17.78 15.42
N ALA A 46 -12.06 -17.70 15.69
CA ALA A 46 -13.07 -17.46 14.66
C ALA A 46 -12.98 -16.04 14.07
N LEU A 47 -12.67 -15.02 14.89
CA LEU A 47 -12.41 -13.65 14.46
C LEU A 47 -11.14 -13.55 13.61
N LEU A 48 -10.07 -14.25 13.99
CA LEU A 48 -8.85 -14.35 13.21
C LEU A 48 -9.09 -15.09 11.88
N ALA A 49 -9.86 -16.18 11.88
CA ALA A 49 -10.23 -16.92 10.67
C ALA A 49 -11.19 -16.10 9.77
N ALA A 50 -12.14 -15.34 10.33
CA ALA A 50 -13.04 -14.49 9.57
C ALA A 50 -12.29 -13.30 8.92
N GLY A 51 -11.25 -12.78 9.55
CA GLY A 51 -10.38 -11.75 8.97
C GLY A 51 -9.61 -12.22 7.72
N THR A 52 -9.48 -13.53 7.50
CA THR A 52 -8.76 -14.10 6.35
C THR A 52 -9.65 -14.43 5.16
N THR A 53 -10.97 -14.39 5.30
CA THR A 53 -11.92 -14.81 4.25
C THR A 53 -12.33 -13.71 3.28
N GLY A 54 -11.95 -12.46 3.52
CA GLY A 54 -12.30 -11.30 2.69
C GLY A 54 -11.39 -11.01 1.50
N CYS A 55 -10.23 -11.68 1.39
CA CYS A 55 -9.26 -11.45 0.32
C CYS A 55 -9.07 -12.72 -0.50
N THR A 56 -9.09 -12.60 -1.84
CA THR A 56 -8.54 -13.67 -2.68
C THR A 56 -7.12 -13.96 -2.19
N SER A 57 -6.72 -15.23 -2.17
CA SER A 57 -5.41 -15.67 -1.66
C SER A 57 -4.24 -14.82 -2.18
N ASN A 58 -4.33 -14.38 -3.45
CA ASN A 58 -3.32 -13.55 -4.09
C ASN A 58 -3.28 -12.10 -3.57
N ALA A 59 -4.41 -11.49 -3.20
CA ALA A 59 -4.43 -10.14 -2.64
C ALA A 59 -3.82 -10.10 -1.23
N PHE A 60 -4.04 -11.13 -0.42
CA PHE A 60 -3.45 -11.24 0.91
C PHE A 60 -1.93 -11.36 0.85
N THR A 61 -1.39 -12.23 -0.01
CA THR A 61 0.06 -12.42 -0.16
C THR A 61 0.76 -11.19 -0.73
N ARG A 62 0.06 -10.36 -1.51
CA ARG A 62 0.59 -9.08 -2.01
C ARG A 62 0.50 -7.94 -1.00
N LEU A 63 -0.09 -8.15 0.19
CA LEU A 63 -0.19 -7.14 1.26
C LEU A 63 -0.83 -5.82 0.78
N GLY A 64 -1.91 -5.92 0.02
CA GLY A 64 -2.63 -4.78 -0.55
C GLY A 64 -2.04 -4.22 -1.84
N TRP A 65 -0.94 -4.76 -2.33
CA TRP A 65 -0.32 -4.35 -3.59
C TRP A 65 -1.12 -4.86 -4.80
N PRO A 66 -1.22 -4.13 -5.92
CA PRO A 66 -1.84 -4.61 -7.14
C PRO A 66 -1.19 -5.88 -7.68
N GLU A 67 -1.79 -6.53 -8.65
CA GLU A 67 -1.15 -7.65 -9.34
C GLU A 67 -0.22 -7.12 -10.43
N PRO A 68 1.10 -7.36 -10.35
CA PRO A 68 2.03 -6.88 -11.34
C PRO A 68 1.81 -7.56 -12.69
N VAL A 69 1.93 -6.78 -13.75
CA VAL A 69 1.80 -7.25 -15.13
C VAL A 69 3.12 -7.14 -15.90
N THR A 70 4.20 -6.70 -15.26
CA THR A 70 5.53 -6.53 -15.82
C THR A 70 6.58 -7.21 -14.96
N ARG A 71 7.76 -7.52 -15.52
CA ARG A 71 8.91 -8.02 -14.76
C ARG A 71 9.39 -7.01 -13.70
N GLN A 72 9.41 -5.73 -14.08
CA GLN A 72 9.80 -4.62 -13.17
C GLN A 72 8.84 -4.53 -11.99
N GLY A 73 7.54 -4.60 -12.24
CA GLY A 73 6.54 -4.62 -11.18
C GLY A 73 6.68 -5.83 -10.25
N GLN A 74 7.06 -7.01 -10.78
CA GLN A 74 7.31 -8.17 -9.94
C GLN A 74 8.51 -7.98 -9.00
N VAL A 75 9.55 -7.29 -9.45
CA VAL A 75 10.71 -6.93 -8.60
C VAL A 75 10.29 -5.96 -7.50
N ALA A 76 9.51 -4.91 -7.83
CA ALA A 76 8.97 -3.98 -6.87
C ALA A 76 8.09 -4.68 -5.81
N LEU A 77 7.20 -5.60 -6.23
CA LEU A 77 6.38 -6.41 -5.31
C LEU A 77 7.25 -7.27 -4.37
N THR A 78 8.31 -7.87 -4.88
CA THR A 78 9.21 -8.70 -4.06
C THR A 78 9.91 -7.87 -2.98
N LEU A 79 10.37 -6.67 -3.33
CA LEU A 79 10.96 -5.72 -2.36
C LEU A 79 9.93 -5.29 -1.30
N TRP A 80 8.69 -5.00 -1.71
CA TRP A 80 7.58 -4.67 -0.83
C TRP A 80 7.30 -5.78 0.18
N GLN A 81 7.16 -7.02 -0.30
CA GLN A 81 6.91 -8.19 0.56
C GLN A 81 8.06 -8.43 1.57
N GLY A 82 9.30 -8.35 1.10
CA GLY A 82 10.48 -8.49 1.96
C GLY A 82 10.54 -7.41 3.04
N SER A 83 10.24 -6.17 2.69
CA SER A 83 10.18 -5.04 3.63
C SER A 83 9.09 -5.23 4.69
N TRP A 84 7.91 -5.72 4.31
CA TRP A 84 6.85 -6.05 5.26
C TRP A 84 7.21 -7.18 6.21
N ILE A 85 7.86 -8.24 5.72
CA ILE A 85 8.32 -9.33 6.59
C ILE A 85 9.28 -8.78 7.66
N ALA A 86 10.26 -7.95 7.26
CA ALA A 86 11.16 -7.30 8.20
C ALA A 86 10.42 -6.40 9.20
N ALA A 87 9.47 -5.58 8.72
CA ALA A 87 8.65 -4.72 9.57
C ALA A 87 7.81 -5.51 10.58
N TRP A 88 7.24 -6.66 10.19
CA TRP A 88 6.47 -7.53 11.09
C TRP A 88 7.34 -8.14 12.18
N ILE A 89 8.55 -8.59 11.84
CA ILE A 89 9.51 -9.14 12.83
C ILE A 89 9.87 -8.07 13.86
N VAL A 90 10.25 -6.88 13.41
CA VAL A 90 10.57 -5.75 14.32
C VAL A 90 9.34 -5.34 15.14
N GLY A 91 8.18 -5.24 14.51
CA GLY A 91 6.92 -4.93 15.17
C GLY A 91 6.58 -5.94 16.27
N ALA A 92 6.74 -7.23 16.00
CA ALA A 92 6.49 -8.29 17.00
C ALA A 92 7.43 -8.17 18.21
N VAL A 93 8.70 -7.86 17.99
CA VAL A 93 9.68 -7.64 19.08
C VAL A 93 9.29 -6.41 19.89
N VAL A 94 9.02 -5.28 19.24
CA VAL A 94 8.68 -4.01 19.93
C VAL A 94 7.35 -4.14 20.70
N TRP A 95 6.31 -4.65 20.07
CA TRP A 95 5.02 -4.89 20.75
C TRP A 95 5.14 -5.91 21.87
N GLY A 96 5.94 -6.96 21.68
CA GLY A 96 6.26 -7.92 22.73
C GLY A 96 6.90 -7.26 23.95
N MET A 97 7.89 -6.38 23.75
CA MET A 97 8.52 -5.61 24.83
C MET A 97 7.55 -4.65 25.51
N ILE A 98 6.69 -3.95 24.76
CA ILE A 98 5.68 -3.05 25.32
C ILE A 98 4.69 -3.83 26.20
N ILE A 99 4.15 -4.93 25.70
CA ILE A 99 3.20 -5.78 26.44
C ILE A 99 3.88 -6.36 27.69
N TRP A 100 5.11 -6.82 27.56
CA TRP A 100 5.92 -7.28 28.69
C TRP A 100 6.06 -6.19 29.76
N ALA A 101 6.43 -4.98 29.35
CA ALA A 101 6.59 -3.86 30.29
C ALA A 101 5.26 -3.52 30.99
N ILE A 102 4.14 -3.50 30.28
CA ILE A 102 2.81 -3.22 30.85
C ILE A 102 2.41 -4.29 31.87
N ILE A 103 2.71 -5.55 31.63
CA ILE A 103 2.31 -6.65 32.51
C ILE A 103 3.23 -6.74 33.74
N PHE A 104 4.54 -6.72 33.55
CA PHE A 104 5.51 -7.07 34.58
C PHE A 104 6.13 -5.85 35.27
N HIS A 105 6.21 -4.68 34.63
CA HIS A 105 6.88 -3.48 35.16
C HIS A 105 5.92 -2.36 35.59
N ARG A 106 4.62 -2.66 35.73
CA ARG A 106 3.64 -1.70 36.27
C ARG A 106 3.91 -1.38 37.72
N LYS A 107 3.65 -0.14 38.15
CA LYS A 107 3.73 0.30 39.55
C LYS A 107 2.75 -0.50 40.42
N LYS A 108 3.25 -1.12 41.50
CA LYS A 108 2.46 -1.90 42.45
C LYS A 108 2.27 -1.08 43.75
N ARG A 109 1.28 -1.45 44.59
CA ARG A 109 1.12 -0.89 45.90
C ARG A 109 2.40 -1.19 46.73
N GLY A 110 3.02 -0.15 47.32
CA GLY A 110 4.30 -0.28 48.04
C GLY A 110 5.58 -0.13 47.18
N SER A 111 5.45 0.10 45.88
CA SER A 111 6.62 0.43 45.07
C SER A 111 7.21 1.79 45.45
N PRO A 112 8.54 2.00 45.34
CA PRO A 112 9.17 3.29 45.59
C PRO A 112 8.54 4.40 44.75
N PRO A 113 8.58 5.67 45.20
CA PRO A 113 8.01 6.80 44.47
C PRO A 113 8.58 6.96 43.06
N ALA A 114 9.87 6.73 42.90
CA ALA A 114 10.56 6.74 41.62
C ALA A 114 11.24 5.39 41.34
N PRO A 115 11.21 4.91 40.09
CA PRO A 115 11.97 3.73 39.67
C PRO A 115 13.47 4.01 39.75
N ALA A 116 14.29 2.94 39.64
CA ALA A 116 15.75 3.08 39.55
C ALA A 116 16.12 3.96 38.31
N GLN A 117 16.89 5.01 38.58
CA GLN A 117 17.35 5.95 37.55
C GLN A 117 18.71 5.51 37.04
N VAL A 118 18.71 4.60 36.06
CA VAL A 118 19.94 4.15 35.39
C VAL A 118 20.35 5.21 34.38
N ARG A 119 21.56 5.75 34.54
CA ARG A 119 22.05 6.87 33.73
C ARG A 119 22.41 6.46 32.31
N TYR A 120 23.02 5.30 32.13
CA TYR A 120 23.37 4.70 30.84
C TYR A 120 23.60 3.19 30.98
N ASN A 121 23.44 2.49 29.83
CA ASN A 121 23.74 1.06 29.71
C ASN A 121 24.37 0.81 28.35
N LEU A 122 25.72 0.85 28.30
CA LEU A 122 26.48 0.78 27.06
C LEU A 122 26.10 -0.44 26.17
N PRO A 123 25.95 -1.67 26.66
CA PRO A 123 25.56 -2.81 25.84
C PRO A 123 24.21 -2.62 25.15
N ILE A 124 23.21 -2.09 25.86
CA ILE A 124 21.88 -1.84 25.29
C ILE A 124 21.92 -0.68 24.28
N GLU A 125 22.66 0.39 24.59
CA GLU A 125 22.86 1.53 23.72
C GLU A 125 23.53 1.12 22.40
N MET A 126 24.57 0.31 22.47
CA MET A 126 25.22 -0.23 21.27
C MET A 126 24.26 -1.14 20.49
N LEU A 127 23.49 -1.98 21.16
CA LEU A 127 22.55 -2.89 20.50
C LEU A 127 21.49 -2.10 19.68
N TYR A 128 20.79 -1.13 20.32
CA TYR A 128 19.73 -0.40 19.63
C TYR A 128 20.25 0.62 18.62
N THR A 129 21.55 0.93 18.62
CA THR A 129 22.19 1.78 17.60
C THR A 129 22.67 0.94 16.40
N VAL A 130 23.43 -0.13 16.67
CA VAL A 130 24.07 -0.93 15.62
C VAL A 130 23.07 -1.77 14.83
N VAL A 131 22.09 -2.40 15.51
CA VAL A 131 21.11 -3.26 14.83
C VAL A 131 20.26 -2.48 13.81
N PRO A 132 19.62 -1.35 14.12
CA PRO A 132 18.89 -0.56 13.13
C PRO A 132 19.79 -0.07 11.99
N PHE A 133 21.04 0.31 12.27
CA PHE A 133 21.98 0.74 11.25
C PHE A 133 22.26 -0.38 10.22
N ILE A 134 22.50 -1.60 10.70
CA ILE A 134 22.65 -2.79 9.82
C ILE A 134 21.37 -3.03 9.02
N MET A 135 20.20 -2.94 9.66
CA MET A 135 18.91 -3.16 8.99
C MET A 135 18.68 -2.15 7.86
N VAL A 136 18.97 -0.86 8.10
CA VAL A 136 18.89 0.18 7.06
C VAL A 136 19.87 -0.10 5.93
N GLY A 137 21.11 -0.52 6.24
CA GLY A 137 22.10 -0.90 5.24
C GLY A 137 21.65 -2.07 4.35
N VAL A 138 21.05 -3.09 4.94
CA VAL A 138 20.48 -4.23 4.19
C VAL A 138 19.31 -3.79 3.31
N LEU A 139 18.38 -2.99 3.85
CA LEU A 139 17.24 -2.48 3.07
C LEU A 139 17.73 -1.61 1.92
N PHE A 140 18.67 -0.72 2.16
CA PHE A 140 19.29 0.12 1.13
C PHE A 140 19.93 -0.71 0.00
N PHE A 141 20.67 -1.77 0.36
CA PHE A 141 21.27 -2.65 -0.63
C PHE A 141 20.24 -3.27 -1.58
N PHE A 142 19.16 -3.84 -1.03
CA PHE A 142 18.09 -4.42 -1.86
C PHE A 142 17.36 -3.37 -2.68
N THR A 143 17.06 -2.20 -2.10
CA THR A 143 16.40 -1.10 -2.81
C THR A 143 17.26 -0.62 -3.99
N ALA A 144 18.54 -0.34 -3.76
CA ALA A 144 19.45 0.12 -4.82
C ALA A 144 19.65 -0.93 -5.93
N ARG A 145 19.72 -2.21 -5.56
CA ARG A 145 19.81 -3.31 -6.53
C ARG A 145 18.56 -3.38 -7.42
N ASP A 146 17.39 -3.31 -6.81
CA ASP A 146 16.11 -3.46 -7.50
C ASP A 146 15.77 -2.21 -8.33
N GLU A 147 16.13 -1.02 -7.84
CA GLU A 147 16.04 0.24 -8.58
C GLU A 147 16.95 0.21 -9.84
N ASN A 148 18.20 -0.19 -9.70
CA ASN A 148 19.10 -0.34 -10.83
C ASN A 148 18.56 -1.32 -11.89
N TYR A 149 17.87 -2.38 -11.48
CA TYR A 149 17.21 -3.29 -12.42
C TYR A 149 16.03 -2.62 -13.14
N ILE A 150 15.17 -1.90 -12.38
CA ILE A 150 13.99 -1.22 -12.95
C ILE A 150 14.40 -0.10 -13.90
N ASP A 151 15.50 0.58 -13.62
CA ASP A 151 16.02 1.70 -14.44
C ASP A 151 16.92 1.24 -15.58
N SER A 152 17.26 -0.06 -15.65
CA SER A 152 18.10 -0.59 -16.72
C SER A 152 17.40 -0.50 -18.08
N LEU A 153 18.16 -0.11 -19.09
CA LEU A 153 17.69 0.02 -20.47
C LEU A 153 18.37 -0.99 -21.36
N SER A 154 17.61 -1.62 -22.24
CA SER A 154 18.14 -2.50 -23.27
C SER A 154 18.79 -1.70 -24.41
N ALA A 155 19.76 -2.27 -25.07
CA ALA A 155 20.35 -1.63 -26.26
C ALA A 155 19.34 -1.49 -27.40
N LYS A 156 18.37 -2.42 -27.51
CA LYS A 156 17.40 -2.47 -28.59
C LYS A 156 16.05 -2.95 -28.10
N PRO A 157 15.15 -2.03 -27.72
CA PRO A 157 13.78 -2.37 -27.39
C PRO A 157 13.01 -2.86 -28.62
N ASN A 158 12.00 -3.72 -28.39
CA ASN A 158 11.13 -4.21 -29.47
C ASN A 158 10.18 -3.12 -29.95
N VAL A 159 9.61 -2.37 -29.02
CA VAL A 159 8.68 -1.26 -29.31
C VAL A 159 9.15 -0.03 -28.55
N THR A 160 9.09 1.14 -29.21
CA THR A 160 9.35 2.42 -28.55
C THR A 160 8.15 3.33 -28.75
N VAL A 161 7.65 3.88 -27.64
CA VAL A 161 6.52 4.82 -27.61
C VAL A 161 6.97 6.11 -26.97
N THR A 162 6.82 7.23 -27.66
CA THR A 162 6.93 8.54 -27.04
C THR A 162 5.59 8.91 -26.45
N VAL A 163 5.59 9.19 -25.15
CA VAL A 163 4.44 9.63 -24.36
C VAL A 163 4.56 11.13 -24.17
N VAL A 164 3.62 11.87 -24.75
CA VAL A 164 3.55 13.32 -24.59
C VAL A 164 2.43 13.66 -23.60
N GLY A 165 2.81 14.27 -22.48
CA GLY A 165 1.87 14.81 -21.49
C GLY A 165 1.56 16.27 -21.77
N TYR A 166 0.28 16.66 -21.68
CA TYR A 166 -0.20 18.04 -21.81
C TYR A 166 -1.51 18.22 -21.05
N GLN A 167 -1.86 19.42 -20.68
CA GLN A 167 -3.05 19.74 -19.89
C GLN A 167 -4.34 19.58 -20.70
N TRP A 168 -5.22 18.64 -20.43
CA TRP A 168 -5.17 17.53 -19.45
C TRP A 168 -5.45 16.23 -20.19
N SER A 169 -4.47 15.75 -20.97
CA SER A 169 -4.55 14.52 -21.74
C SER A 169 -3.15 13.96 -22.06
N TRP A 170 -3.13 12.89 -22.83
CA TRP A 170 -1.93 12.19 -23.27
C TRP A 170 -1.95 11.93 -24.76
N GLN A 171 -0.77 11.88 -25.37
CA GLN A 171 -0.57 11.42 -26.74
C GLN A 171 0.48 10.31 -26.75
N PHE A 172 0.26 9.26 -27.53
CA PHE A 172 1.17 8.13 -27.70
C PHE A 172 1.65 8.04 -29.14
N GLN A 173 2.95 8.20 -29.38
CA GLN A 173 3.58 8.16 -30.68
C GLN A 173 4.41 6.88 -30.79
N TYR A 174 4.07 5.99 -31.74
CA TYR A 174 4.75 4.71 -31.93
C TYR A 174 5.90 4.86 -32.93
N LEU A 175 7.13 4.92 -32.41
CA LEU A 175 8.32 5.09 -33.22
C LEU A 175 8.56 3.84 -34.11
N GLY A 176 8.97 4.08 -35.37
CA GLY A 176 9.17 3.01 -36.35
C GLY A 176 7.97 2.74 -37.24
N TYR A 177 6.76 3.13 -36.86
CA TYR A 177 5.54 2.96 -37.69
C TYR A 177 5.20 4.29 -38.37
N LYS A 178 5.86 4.51 -39.54
CA LYS A 178 5.81 5.77 -40.28
C LYS A 178 4.43 6.03 -40.89
N VAL A 179 3.95 7.25 -40.77
CA VAL A 179 2.74 7.78 -41.43
C VAL A 179 3.11 9.08 -42.15
N PRO A 180 3.54 8.98 -43.44
CA PRO A 180 3.88 10.17 -44.24
C PRO A 180 2.69 11.14 -44.33
N GLY A 181 2.97 12.42 -44.18
CA GLY A 181 1.94 13.47 -44.19
C GLY A 181 1.23 13.71 -42.86
N SER A 182 1.43 12.87 -41.84
CA SER A 182 0.92 13.17 -40.51
C SER A 182 1.80 14.19 -39.77
N PRO A 183 1.27 15.00 -38.84
CA PRO A 183 2.05 16.01 -38.11
C PRO A 183 3.23 15.42 -37.29
N THR A 184 3.11 14.18 -36.85
CA THR A 184 4.15 13.49 -36.06
C THR A 184 5.05 12.59 -36.93
N GLY A 185 4.66 12.30 -38.17
CA GLY A 185 5.35 11.36 -39.04
C GLY A 185 5.22 9.89 -38.69
N VAL A 186 4.52 9.55 -37.61
CA VAL A 186 4.36 8.19 -37.05
C VAL A 186 2.92 7.93 -36.61
N VAL A 187 2.59 6.65 -36.36
CA VAL A 187 1.29 6.30 -35.79
C VAL A 187 1.14 6.98 -34.43
N THR A 188 0.06 7.73 -34.29
CA THR A 188 -0.19 8.54 -33.10
C THR A 188 -1.61 8.33 -32.57
N MET A 189 -1.70 8.05 -31.27
CA MET A 189 -2.97 7.97 -30.56
C MET A 189 -3.15 9.23 -29.73
N ASN A 190 -4.06 10.11 -30.17
CA ASN A 190 -4.35 11.38 -29.51
C ASN A 190 -5.45 11.19 -28.48
N GLY A 191 -5.27 11.80 -27.30
CA GLY A 191 -6.37 12.06 -26.41
C GLY A 191 -6.82 13.50 -26.55
N GLU A 192 -8.10 13.75 -26.34
CA GLU A 192 -8.57 15.12 -26.21
C GLU A 192 -8.43 15.62 -24.78
N PRO A 193 -8.06 16.89 -24.57
CA PRO A 193 -8.03 17.48 -23.24
C PRO A 193 -9.38 17.31 -22.56
N TRP A 194 -9.34 16.86 -21.31
CA TRP A 194 -10.56 16.69 -20.54
C TRP A 194 -11.27 18.05 -20.36
N SER A 195 -12.56 18.05 -20.58
CA SER A 195 -13.45 19.17 -20.29
C SER A 195 -14.78 18.65 -19.73
N PRO A 196 -15.59 19.49 -19.07
CA PRO A 196 -16.93 19.09 -18.63
C PRO A 196 -17.84 18.60 -19.76
N GLN A 197 -17.59 18.99 -20.98
CA GLN A 197 -18.37 18.63 -22.19
C GLN A 197 -17.94 17.27 -22.74
N THR A 198 -16.64 16.97 -22.76
CA THR A 198 -16.10 15.73 -23.31
C THR A 198 -16.05 14.59 -22.29
N GLY A 199 -15.88 14.92 -21.01
CA GLY A 199 -15.72 13.92 -19.95
C GLY A 199 -14.57 12.94 -20.25
N ASN A 200 -14.80 11.67 -19.98
CA ASN A 200 -13.83 10.58 -20.23
C ASN A 200 -14.09 9.83 -21.54
N SER A 201 -14.91 10.37 -22.45
CA SER A 201 -15.30 9.68 -23.69
C SER A 201 -14.14 9.48 -24.66
N GLN A 202 -13.15 10.35 -24.62
CA GLN A 202 -12.02 10.42 -25.57
C GLN A 202 -10.66 10.14 -24.92
N LEU A 203 -10.62 9.22 -23.95
CA LEU A 203 -9.34 8.82 -23.37
C LEU A 203 -8.48 8.09 -24.43
N PRO A 204 -7.22 8.51 -24.64
CA PRO A 204 -6.34 7.88 -25.58
C PRO A 204 -6.03 6.43 -25.17
N LEU A 205 -5.87 5.56 -26.13
CA LEU A 205 -5.58 4.15 -25.94
C LEU A 205 -4.10 3.86 -26.23
N LEU A 206 -3.38 3.45 -25.21
CA LEU A 206 -2.05 2.86 -25.33
C LEU A 206 -2.19 1.34 -25.48
N VAL A 207 -1.68 0.79 -26.59
CA VAL A 207 -1.60 -0.66 -26.79
C VAL A 207 -0.14 -1.08 -26.85
N ILE A 208 0.24 -2.08 -26.09
CA ILE A 208 1.60 -2.62 -26.06
C ILE A 208 1.60 -4.15 -26.12
N PRO A 209 2.63 -4.78 -26.68
CA PRO A 209 2.74 -6.24 -26.71
C PRO A 209 3.18 -6.79 -25.35
N ASP A 210 2.74 -8.01 -25.01
CA ASP A 210 3.33 -8.82 -23.97
C ASP A 210 4.60 -9.52 -24.47
N HIS A 211 5.42 -10.03 -23.52
CA HIS A 211 6.67 -10.77 -23.80
C HIS A 211 7.66 -10.05 -24.73
N GLU A 212 7.56 -8.74 -24.84
CA GLU A 212 8.47 -7.88 -25.60
C GLU A 212 8.89 -6.67 -24.75
N THR A 213 10.10 -6.15 -24.99
CA THR A 213 10.59 -4.95 -24.30
C THR A 213 9.97 -3.71 -24.93
N VAL A 214 9.26 -2.94 -24.13
CA VAL A 214 8.65 -1.66 -24.52
C VAL A 214 9.37 -0.52 -23.82
N ARG A 215 9.95 0.39 -24.60
CA ARG A 215 10.54 1.64 -24.10
C ARG A 215 9.53 2.76 -24.20
N PHE A 216 9.44 3.54 -23.13
CA PHE A 216 8.69 4.79 -23.10
C PHE A 216 9.66 5.97 -23.01
N ASN A 217 9.52 6.92 -23.94
CA ASN A 217 10.16 8.23 -23.86
C ASN A 217 9.11 9.24 -23.38
N LEU A 218 9.37 9.92 -22.29
CA LEU A 218 8.41 10.82 -21.64
C LEU A 218 8.77 12.28 -21.92
N VAL A 219 7.83 13.03 -22.46
CA VAL A 219 7.99 14.44 -22.82
C VAL A 219 6.76 15.23 -22.36
N SER A 220 6.95 16.36 -21.71
CA SER A 220 5.89 17.33 -21.43
C SER A 220 6.01 18.55 -22.31
N THR A 221 4.86 19.09 -22.74
CA THR A 221 4.80 20.32 -23.54
C THR A 221 4.44 21.55 -22.73
N ASP A 222 4.07 21.38 -21.44
CA ASP A 222 3.57 22.49 -20.61
C ASP A 222 4.09 22.43 -19.16
N VAL A 223 3.48 21.65 -18.29
CA VAL A 223 3.82 21.52 -16.87
C VAL A 223 4.35 20.12 -16.54
N ILE A 224 4.76 19.91 -15.30
CA ILE A 224 5.14 18.57 -14.84
C ILE A 224 3.90 17.68 -14.74
N HIS A 225 3.99 16.48 -15.29
CA HIS A 225 3.05 15.38 -15.15
C HIS A 225 3.78 14.16 -14.60
N SER A 226 3.07 13.09 -14.28
CA SER A 226 3.69 11.80 -13.98
C SER A 226 2.89 10.67 -14.61
N PHE A 227 3.58 9.81 -15.34
CA PHE A 227 2.99 8.70 -16.08
C PHE A 227 2.93 7.46 -15.19
N TRP A 228 1.73 6.98 -14.91
CA TRP A 228 1.51 5.85 -14.04
C TRP A 228 0.47 4.88 -14.57
N ILE A 229 0.86 3.63 -14.70
CA ILE A 229 -0.02 2.49 -14.93
C ILE A 229 0.06 1.63 -13.68
N VAL A 230 -1.03 1.57 -12.91
CA VAL A 230 -1.02 0.99 -11.55
C VAL A 230 -0.36 -0.39 -11.48
N PRO A 231 -0.68 -1.38 -12.36
CA PRO A 231 -0.05 -2.70 -12.31
C PRO A 231 1.41 -2.76 -12.79
N PHE A 232 2.03 -1.62 -13.17
CA PHE A 232 3.48 -1.56 -13.43
C PHE A 232 4.28 -1.39 -12.15
N GLU A 233 3.60 -0.94 -11.06
CA GLU A 233 4.12 -0.85 -9.71
C GLU A 233 5.15 0.29 -9.48
N PHE A 234 5.38 1.13 -10.48
CA PHE A 234 6.17 2.34 -10.40
C PHE A 234 5.61 3.42 -11.33
N LYS A 235 5.99 4.66 -11.09
CA LYS A 235 5.65 5.82 -11.91
C LYS A 235 6.91 6.55 -12.37
N ARG A 236 6.78 7.38 -13.42
CA ARG A 236 7.87 8.23 -13.90
C ARG A 236 7.36 9.62 -14.21
N ASP A 237 8.10 10.61 -13.76
CA ASP A 237 7.76 12.01 -14.00
C ASP A 237 8.04 12.41 -15.44
N VAL A 238 7.17 13.27 -15.96
CA VAL A 238 7.16 13.82 -17.30
C VAL A 238 7.41 15.32 -17.18
N VAL A 239 8.70 15.72 -17.27
CA VAL A 239 9.16 17.07 -16.92
C VAL A 239 9.41 17.88 -18.19
N PRO A 240 8.90 19.12 -18.29
CA PRO A 240 9.20 19.99 -19.43
C PRO A 240 10.70 20.27 -19.56
N GLY A 241 11.24 20.14 -20.77
CA GLY A 241 12.64 20.37 -21.06
C GLY A 241 13.62 19.31 -20.54
N HIS A 242 13.13 18.28 -19.80
CA HIS A 242 13.94 17.18 -19.28
C HIS A 242 13.32 15.83 -19.70
N PRO A 243 13.58 15.34 -20.93
CA PRO A 243 13.04 14.06 -21.37
C PRO A 243 13.48 12.93 -20.42
N ASN A 244 12.53 12.11 -20.00
CA ASN A 244 12.74 10.93 -19.18
C ASN A 244 12.45 9.67 -19.99
N HIS A 245 12.94 8.52 -19.57
CA HIS A 245 12.68 7.26 -20.26
C HIS A 245 12.74 6.08 -19.29
N PHE A 246 12.01 5.03 -19.60
CA PHE A 246 12.04 3.77 -18.88
C PHE A 246 11.62 2.61 -19.80
N GLU A 247 11.88 1.40 -19.38
CA GLU A 247 11.45 0.19 -20.06
C GLU A 247 10.59 -0.69 -19.18
N VAL A 248 9.68 -1.42 -19.82
CA VAL A 248 8.93 -2.50 -19.19
C VAL A 248 8.99 -3.76 -20.07
N TYR A 249 8.87 -4.88 -19.40
CA TYR A 249 8.65 -6.18 -20.05
C TYR A 249 7.33 -6.75 -19.52
N PRO A 250 6.20 -6.53 -20.24
CA PRO A 250 4.92 -7.10 -19.85
C PRO A 250 4.97 -8.63 -19.92
N THR A 251 4.35 -9.30 -18.95
CA THR A 251 4.44 -10.76 -18.80
C THR A 251 3.13 -11.48 -19.11
N LYS A 252 2.06 -10.72 -19.35
CA LYS A 252 0.73 -11.26 -19.65
C LYS A 252 -0.13 -10.24 -20.36
N THR A 253 -1.09 -10.72 -21.14
CA THR A 253 -2.14 -9.90 -21.72
C THR A 253 -3.10 -9.40 -20.62
N THR A 254 -3.75 -8.28 -20.88
CA THR A 254 -4.72 -7.69 -19.95
C THR A 254 -6.00 -7.26 -20.67
N GLY A 255 -7.09 -7.12 -19.91
CA GLY A 255 -8.20 -6.27 -20.33
C GLY A 255 -7.78 -4.79 -20.40
N VAL A 256 -8.75 -3.89 -20.43
CA VAL A 256 -8.47 -2.46 -20.40
C VAL A 256 -8.09 -2.05 -18.97
N LEU A 257 -6.88 -1.54 -18.81
CA LEU A 257 -6.39 -0.90 -17.61
C LEU A 257 -6.54 0.62 -17.75
N ILE A 258 -6.54 1.34 -16.64
CA ILE A 258 -6.55 2.80 -16.62
C ILE A 258 -5.20 3.29 -16.10
N GLY A 259 -4.58 4.18 -16.86
CA GLY A 259 -3.41 4.94 -16.44
C GLY A 259 -3.80 6.34 -15.98
N HIS A 260 -2.96 6.94 -15.17
CA HIS A 260 -3.22 8.18 -14.45
C HIS A 260 -2.06 9.17 -14.57
N CYS A 261 -2.36 10.45 -14.49
CA CYS A 261 -1.38 11.46 -14.09
C CYS A 261 -1.28 11.45 -12.55
N THR A 262 -0.07 11.42 -12.02
CA THR A 262 0.20 11.34 -10.58
C THR A 262 1.11 12.45 -10.07
N GLU A 263 1.28 13.53 -10.86
CA GLU A 263 1.91 14.78 -10.44
C GLU A 263 0.93 15.93 -10.69
N LEU A 264 0.69 16.80 -9.68
CA LEU A 264 -0.31 17.84 -9.74
C LEU A 264 -0.04 18.80 -10.92
N CYS A 265 -0.87 18.72 -11.94
CA CYS A 265 -0.73 19.45 -13.20
C CYS A 265 -1.85 20.50 -13.46
N GLY A 266 -2.64 20.84 -12.44
CA GLY A 266 -3.67 21.87 -12.53
C GLY A 266 -5.10 21.36 -12.32
N LEU A 267 -6.09 22.13 -12.81
CA LEU A 267 -7.51 22.00 -12.47
C LEU A 267 -8.09 20.59 -12.72
N TYR A 268 -7.77 19.98 -13.85
CA TYR A 268 -8.29 18.67 -14.23
C TYR A 268 -7.27 17.53 -14.05
N HIS A 269 -6.31 17.72 -13.15
CA HIS A 269 -5.30 16.70 -12.84
C HIS A 269 -5.91 15.31 -12.60
N SER A 270 -6.94 15.19 -11.77
CA SER A 270 -7.60 13.91 -11.46
C SER A 270 -8.37 13.29 -12.65
N ARG A 271 -8.56 14.05 -13.73
CA ARG A 271 -9.26 13.63 -14.95
C ARG A 271 -8.31 13.31 -16.09
N MET A 272 -7.02 13.54 -15.93
CA MET A 272 -5.99 13.26 -16.92
C MET A 272 -5.66 11.76 -16.93
N LEU A 273 -6.53 10.99 -17.54
CA LEU A 273 -6.53 9.53 -17.61
C LEU A 273 -6.19 9.05 -19.02
N PHE A 274 -5.83 7.77 -19.14
CA PHE A 274 -5.69 7.07 -20.42
C PHE A 274 -6.03 5.58 -20.27
N LYS A 275 -6.35 4.92 -21.39
CA LYS A 275 -6.60 3.49 -21.44
C LYS A 275 -5.33 2.74 -21.85
N VAL A 276 -5.12 1.55 -21.30
CA VAL A 276 -3.98 0.69 -21.64
C VAL A 276 -4.49 -0.71 -21.91
N ARG A 277 -3.97 -1.34 -22.97
CA ARG A 277 -4.16 -2.77 -23.24
C ARG A 277 -2.82 -3.43 -23.51
N ILE A 278 -2.55 -4.51 -22.82
CA ILE A 278 -1.44 -5.40 -23.12
C ILE A 278 -2.02 -6.57 -23.92
N VAL A 279 -1.50 -6.78 -25.11
CA VAL A 279 -2.00 -7.76 -26.07
C VAL A 279 -0.87 -8.68 -26.54
N THR A 280 -1.19 -9.79 -27.21
CA THR A 280 -0.14 -10.63 -27.80
C THR A 280 0.61 -9.88 -28.90
N PRO A 281 1.88 -10.23 -29.22
CA PRO A 281 2.63 -9.60 -30.31
C PRO A 281 1.91 -9.67 -31.67
N ALA A 282 1.21 -10.78 -31.93
CA ALA A 282 0.41 -10.92 -33.15
C ALA A 282 -0.77 -9.92 -33.17
N GLN A 283 -1.49 -9.76 -32.05
CA GLN A 283 -2.58 -8.80 -31.96
C GLN A 283 -2.06 -7.36 -32.06
N PHE A 284 -0.90 -7.09 -31.44
CA PHE A 284 -0.27 -5.77 -31.51
C PHE A 284 0.08 -5.43 -32.97
N ASN A 285 0.70 -6.35 -33.70
CA ASN A 285 1.05 -6.15 -35.13
C ASN A 285 -0.19 -5.86 -35.98
N VAL A 286 -1.25 -6.63 -35.83
CA VAL A 286 -2.52 -6.39 -36.54
C VAL A 286 -3.07 -4.99 -36.21
N TRP A 287 -3.11 -4.64 -34.92
CA TRP A 287 -3.65 -3.36 -34.47
C TRP A 287 -2.82 -2.18 -35.00
N ILE A 288 -1.49 -2.21 -34.83
CA ILE A 288 -0.63 -1.07 -35.20
C ILE A 288 -0.63 -0.81 -36.71
N HIS A 289 -0.64 -1.86 -37.55
CA HIS A 289 -0.74 -1.71 -39.00
C HIS A 289 -2.13 -1.22 -39.43
N ALA A 290 -3.18 -1.63 -38.77
CA ALA A 290 -4.52 -1.07 -39.00
C ALA A 290 -4.58 0.43 -38.69
N GLN A 291 -3.98 0.88 -37.57
CA GLN A 291 -3.85 2.29 -37.22
C GLN A 291 -3.01 3.05 -38.26
N GLN A 292 -1.90 2.48 -38.69
CA GLN A 292 -1.03 3.07 -39.69
C GLN A 292 -1.80 3.31 -41.01
N ALA A 293 -2.51 2.30 -41.49
CA ALA A 293 -3.30 2.40 -42.75
C ALA A 293 -4.45 3.42 -42.62
N ALA A 294 -5.13 3.45 -41.47
CA ALA A 294 -6.22 4.42 -41.23
C ALA A 294 -5.70 5.86 -41.24
N GLN A 295 -4.58 6.12 -40.56
CA GLN A 295 -4.00 7.47 -40.49
C GLN A 295 -3.38 7.93 -41.81
N GLN A 296 -2.82 7.00 -42.61
CA GLN A 296 -2.35 7.32 -43.98
C GLN A 296 -3.51 7.75 -44.90
N LYS A 297 -4.64 7.03 -44.85
CA LYS A 297 -5.84 7.42 -45.60
C LYS A 297 -6.37 8.79 -45.20
N ALA A 298 -6.42 9.10 -43.90
CA ALA A 298 -6.85 10.40 -43.40
C ALA A 298 -5.93 11.54 -43.84
N GLY A 299 -4.61 11.32 -43.87
CA GLY A 299 -3.63 12.31 -44.30
C GLY A 299 -3.64 12.54 -45.84
N SER A 300 -4.07 11.57 -46.63
CA SER A 300 -4.18 11.72 -48.08
C SER A 300 -5.49 12.36 -48.55
N ALA A 301 -6.46 12.55 -47.63
CA ALA A 301 -7.77 13.15 -47.93
C ALA A 301 -7.84 14.64 -47.58
N GLN A 302 -6.76 15.20 -47.03
CA GLN A 302 -6.58 16.64 -46.75
C GLN A 302 -5.70 17.26 -47.85
#